data_8650c962de850008af50d1d48d060913
#
_entry.id   8650c962de850008af50d1d48d060913
#
_cell.length_a   1.000
_cell.length_b   1.000
_cell.length_c   1.000
_cell.angle_alpha   90.00
_cell.angle_beta   90.00
_cell.angle_gamma   90.00
#
_symmetry.space_group_name_H-M   'P 1'
#
loop_
_entity.id
_entity.type
_entity.pdbx_description
1 polymer ?
#
loop_
_entity_poly.entity_id
_entity_poly.type
_entity_poly.pdbx_seq_one_letter_code
_entity_poly.pdbx_strand_id
1 'polypeptide(L)'
;MSHPNILVTDSDGIFSIEISRRDKKNAITGDMYRAMSDALCHAREQHHVRVVLIRGQSDLFTAGNDLGDFLHRKANDPSAAIPFLHLLSAFEKPLVAAVAGNAVGIGTTLLLHCDLVYAADNALFQLPFVKLALCPEAASSLLLPRLAGHQRAAELLLLGEPFDAATAREAGFVNRVVAADQLMDTALAAARKLAALPAQSLAVTKALMKRPPERSAIEAMDEEVIYFSDLVAAPAAKEIFSAFLEKRQPDPGKIHGNKT
;
A
#
# COMPACT_ATOMS: atom_id res chain seq x y z
N MET A 1 -7.67 -8.04 18.39
CA MET A 1 -7.93 -7.84 16.95
C MET A 1 -7.96 -9.20 16.25
N SER A 2 -9.04 -9.94 16.35
CA SER A 2 -9.17 -11.19 15.58
C SER A 2 -10.44 -11.13 14.75
N HIS A 3 -10.31 -11.07 13.46
CA HIS A 3 -11.42 -11.22 12.53
C HIS A 3 -11.15 -12.48 11.69
N PRO A 4 -12.11 -13.40 11.52
CA PRO A 4 -11.85 -14.70 10.87
C PRO A 4 -11.37 -14.58 9.42
N ASN A 5 -11.70 -13.46 8.77
CA ASN A 5 -11.38 -13.21 7.35
C ASN A 5 -10.28 -12.15 7.13
N ILE A 6 -9.72 -11.60 8.21
CA ILE A 6 -8.55 -10.70 8.16
C ILE A 6 -7.52 -11.30 9.10
N LEU A 7 -6.52 -11.93 8.51
CA LEU A 7 -5.45 -12.58 9.26
C LEU A 7 -4.28 -11.62 9.37
N VAL A 8 -3.70 -11.52 10.54
CA VAL A 8 -2.51 -10.68 10.77
C VAL A 8 -1.36 -11.54 11.26
N THR A 9 -0.17 -11.23 10.77
CA THR A 9 1.09 -11.78 11.28
C THR A 9 2.08 -10.65 11.47
N ASP A 10 2.88 -10.73 12.52
CA ASP A 10 3.89 -9.74 12.88
C ASP A 10 5.22 -10.46 13.10
N SER A 11 6.16 -10.24 12.21
CA SER A 11 7.49 -10.87 12.26
C SER A 11 8.52 -10.01 11.55
N ASP A 12 9.70 -9.90 12.11
CA ASP A 12 10.86 -9.23 11.52
C ASP A 12 10.60 -7.77 11.11
N GLY A 13 9.76 -7.07 11.87
CA GLY A 13 9.37 -5.69 11.57
C GLY A 13 8.38 -5.55 10.42
N ILE A 14 7.84 -6.66 9.91
CA ILE A 14 6.82 -6.70 8.84
C ILE A 14 5.49 -7.13 9.46
N PHE A 15 4.50 -6.26 9.37
CA PHE A 15 3.13 -6.53 9.77
C PHE A 15 2.31 -6.88 8.52
N SER A 16 1.94 -8.15 8.39
CA SER A 16 1.18 -8.63 7.23
C SER A 16 -0.32 -8.67 7.54
N ILE A 17 -1.12 -8.11 6.64
CA ILE A 17 -2.58 -8.14 6.65
C ILE A 17 -3.02 -9.00 5.46
N GLU A 18 -3.63 -10.16 5.73
CA GLU A 18 -4.14 -11.06 4.70
C GLU A 18 -5.66 -11.01 4.66
N ILE A 19 -6.22 -10.78 3.46
CA ILE A 19 -7.64 -10.93 3.18
C ILE A 19 -7.91 -12.41 2.93
N SER A 20 -8.74 -13.06 3.76
CA SER A 20 -8.94 -14.51 3.78
C SER A 20 -10.42 -14.91 3.94
N ARG A 21 -11.19 -14.69 2.87
CA ARG A 21 -12.62 -15.06 2.77
C ARG A 21 -12.88 -15.78 1.45
N ARG A 22 -12.22 -16.92 1.28
CA ARG A 22 -12.14 -17.64 0.01
C ARG A 22 -13.50 -18.05 -0.58
N ASP A 23 -14.44 -18.44 0.28
CA ASP A 23 -15.81 -18.85 -0.08
C ASP A 23 -16.60 -17.72 -0.77
N LYS A 24 -16.22 -16.47 -0.54
CA LYS A 24 -16.78 -15.25 -1.15
C LYS A 24 -15.75 -14.52 -2.02
N LYS A 25 -14.75 -15.22 -2.54
CA LYS A 25 -13.69 -14.64 -3.39
C LYS A 25 -13.04 -13.41 -2.76
N ASN A 26 -12.85 -13.42 -1.45
CA ASN A 26 -12.31 -12.31 -0.67
C ASN A 26 -13.11 -11.00 -0.81
N ALA A 27 -14.41 -11.06 -1.10
CA ALA A 27 -15.28 -9.88 -1.07
C ALA A 27 -15.26 -9.25 0.33
N ILE A 28 -15.04 -7.94 0.39
CA ILE A 28 -14.78 -7.19 1.63
C ILE A 28 -16.09 -6.64 2.19
N THR A 29 -16.41 -7.04 3.41
CA THR A 29 -17.55 -6.54 4.18
C THR A 29 -17.18 -5.34 5.04
N GLY A 30 -18.20 -4.65 5.58
CA GLY A 30 -17.99 -3.55 6.53
C GLY A 30 -17.18 -3.96 7.76
N ASP A 31 -17.37 -5.19 8.28
CA ASP A 31 -16.59 -5.73 9.42
C ASP A 31 -15.12 -5.97 9.05
N MET A 32 -14.86 -6.45 7.83
CA MET A 32 -13.50 -6.61 7.34
C MET A 32 -12.79 -5.26 7.18
N TYR A 33 -13.48 -4.21 6.70
CA TYR A 33 -12.90 -2.86 6.66
C TYR A 33 -12.54 -2.34 8.04
N ARG A 34 -13.41 -2.56 9.04
CA ARG A 34 -13.10 -2.21 10.43
C ARG A 34 -11.88 -2.95 10.94
N ALA A 35 -11.82 -4.26 10.70
CA ALA A 35 -10.67 -5.09 11.10
C ALA A 35 -9.36 -4.68 10.42
N MET A 36 -9.39 -4.32 9.11
CA MET A 36 -8.21 -3.80 8.40
C MET A 36 -7.80 -2.42 8.93
N SER A 37 -8.77 -1.55 9.28
CA SER A 37 -8.48 -0.25 9.89
C SER A 37 -7.83 -0.42 11.26
N ASP A 38 -8.36 -1.31 12.11
CA ASP A 38 -7.78 -1.63 13.42
C ASP A 38 -6.35 -2.18 13.27
N ALA A 39 -6.13 -3.06 12.27
CA ALA A 39 -4.82 -3.62 11.98
C ALA A 39 -3.81 -2.54 11.53
N LEU A 40 -4.22 -1.60 10.68
CA LEU A 40 -3.38 -0.47 10.28
C LEU A 40 -3.10 0.48 11.45
N CYS A 41 -4.10 0.80 12.28
CA CYS A 41 -3.92 1.62 13.48
C CYS A 41 -2.91 0.96 14.42
N HIS A 42 -3.09 -0.35 14.69
CA HIS A 42 -2.13 -1.11 15.49
C HIS A 42 -0.73 -1.06 14.90
N ALA A 43 -0.57 -1.38 13.62
CA ALA A 43 0.73 -1.34 12.94
C ALA A 43 1.39 0.05 13.01
N ARG A 44 0.60 1.13 12.96
CA ARG A 44 1.10 2.52 13.10
C ARG A 44 1.69 2.77 14.48
N GLU A 45 1.02 2.29 15.54
CA GLU A 45 1.40 2.53 16.93
C GLU A 45 2.60 1.68 17.39
N GLN A 46 2.80 0.50 16.79
CA GLN A 46 3.90 -0.40 17.16
C GLN A 46 5.24 0.07 16.60
N HIS A 47 6.17 0.46 17.45
CA HIS A 47 7.50 0.95 17.02
C HIS A 47 8.34 -0.10 16.30
N HIS A 48 8.19 -1.38 16.65
CA HIS A 48 8.91 -2.47 16.00
C HIS A 48 8.41 -2.77 14.59
N VAL A 49 7.14 -2.43 14.28
CA VAL A 49 6.59 -2.56 12.92
C VAL A 49 7.19 -1.47 12.04
N ARG A 50 7.83 -1.89 10.96
CA ARG A 50 8.57 -1.04 10.02
C ARG A 50 7.86 -0.90 8.68
N VAL A 51 7.18 -1.95 8.25
CA VAL A 51 6.50 -2.08 6.95
C VAL A 51 5.20 -2.82 7.15
N VAL A 52 4.16 -2.45 6.41
CA VAL A 52 2.93 -3.22 6.31
C VAL A 52 2.88 -3.90 4.95
N LEU A 53 2.56 -5.20 4.94
CA LEU A 53 2.34 -5.99 3.74
C LEU A 53 0.85 -6.36 3.64
N ILE A 54 0.18 -5.94 2.57
CA ILE A 54 -1.20 -6.30 2.27
C ILE A 54 -1.21 -7.39 1.21
N ARG A 55 -1.92 -8.49 1.46
CA ARG A 55 -1.99 -9.62 0.54
C ARG A 55 -3.33 -10.34 0.59
N GLY A 56 -3.62 -11.13 -0.42
CA GLY A 56 -4.61 -12.19 -0.41
C GLY A 56 -3.94 -13.56 -0.34
N GLN A 57 -4.59 -14.59 -0.93
CA GLN A 57 -3.99 -15.90 -1.14
C GLN A 57 -3.17 -15.93 -2.45
N SER A 58 -2.53 -17.07 -2.73
CA SER A 58 -1.65 -17.25 -3.89
C SER A 58 -2.34 -17.15 -5.27
N ASP A 59 -3.67 -17.22 -5.30
CA ASP A 59 -4.50 -17.21 -6.51
C ASP A 59 -5.67 -16.23 -6.44
N LEU A 60 -5.76 -15.43 -5.36
CA LEU A 60 -6.90 -14.56 -5.12
C LEU A 60 -6.53 -13.38 -4.22
N PHE A 61 -6.63 -12.17 -4.75
CA PHE A 61 -6.47 -10.96 -3.93
C PHE A 61 -7.82 -10.57 -3.31
N THR A 62 -8.72 -9.96 -4.09
CA THR A 62 -10.10 -9.68 -3.65
C THR A 62 -11.02 -9.38 -4.83
N ALA A 63 -12.26 -9.84 -4.73
CA ALA A 63 -13.34 -9.48 -5.65
C ALA A 63 -13.93 -8.08 -5.41
N GLY A 64 -13.36 -7.30 -4.48
CA GLY A 64 -13.84 -5.97 -4.15
C GLY A 64 -14.87 -5.95 -3.02
N ASN A 65 -15.73 -4.94 -3.00
CA ASN A 65 -16.77 -4.81 -1.98
C ASN A 65 -17.79 -5.97 -2.06
N ASP A 66 -18.26 -6.41 -0.91
CA ASP A 66 -19.40 -7.33 -0.84
C ASP A 66 -20.66 -6.59 -1.29
N LEU A 67 -21.22 -6.99 -2.45
CA LEU A 67 -22.40 -6.34 -3.02
C LEU A 67 -23.64 -6.53 -2.14
N GLY A 68 -23.67 -7.56 -1.29
CA GLY A 68 -24.74 -7.73 -0.31
C GLY A 68 -24.80 -6.57 0.70
N ASP A 69 -23.64 -6.08 1.13
CA ASP A 69 -23.55 -4.91 2.01
C ASP A 69 -24.12 -3.64 1.33
N PHE A 70 -23.91 -3.49 0.01
CA PHE A 70 -24.49 -2.36 -0.73
C PHE A 70 -26.01 -2.42 -0.86
N LEU A 71 -26.55 -3.61 -1.11
CA LEU A 71 -28.00 -3.79 -1.23
C LEU A 71 -28.76 -3.50 0.08
N HIS A 72 -28.15 -3.76 1.21
CA HIS A 72 -28.76 -3.57 2.53
C HIS A 72 -28.46 -2.19 3.14
N ARG A 73 -27.59 -1.40 2.51
CA ARG A 73 -27.16 -0.09 3.00
C ARG A 73 -28.25 0.97 2.78
N LYS A 74 -28.58 1.70 3.83
CA LYS A 74 -29.48 2.87 3.74
C LYS A 74 -28.70 4.10 3.25
N ALA A 75 -29.41 5.05 2.64
CA ALA A 75 -28.80 6.22 1.98
C ALA A 75 -27.85 7.05 2.85
N ASN A 76 -27.99 7.04 4.15
CA ASN A 76 -27.14 7.83 5.08
C ASN A 76 -26.33 6.94 6.04
N ASP A 77 -26.23 5.63 5.81
CA ASP A 77 -25.41 4.78 6.64
C ASP A 77 -23.92 5.06 6.39
N PRO A 78 -23.11 5.25 7.44
CA PRO A 78 -21.69 5.48 7.27
C PRO A 78 -21.03 4.23 6.68
N SER A 79 -20.24 4.42 5.63
CA SER A 79 -19.46 3.33 5.04
C SER A 79 -18.20 3.06 5.83
N ALA A 80 -18.00 1.83 6.29
CA ALA A 80 -16.75 1.43 6.93
C ALA A 80 -15.53 1.51 5.99
N ALA A 81 -15.75 1.51 4.67
CA ALA A 81 -14.70 1.69 3.69
C ALA A 81 -14.09 3.10 3.74
N ILE A 82 -14.87 4.15 4.02
CA ILE A 82 -14.37 5.54 4.00
C ILE A 82 -13.28 5.78 5.06
N PRO A 83 -13.47 5.45 6.35
CA PRO A 83 -12.40 5.57 7.34
C PRO A 83 -11.16 4.75 6.98
N PHE A 84 -11.34 3.54 6.46
CA PHE A 84 -10.22 2.70 5.98
C PHE A 84 -9.43 3.39 4.86
N LEU A 85 -10.11 3.95 3.86
CA LEU A 85 -9.47 4.63 2.74
C LEU A 85 -8.72 5.89 3.18
N HIS A 86 -9.29 6.66 4.10
CA HIS A 86 -8.60 7.82 4.67
C HIS A 86 -7.35 7.39 5.44
N LEU A 87 -7.45 6.35 6.27
CA LEU A 87 -6.31 5.81 7.00
C LEU A 87 -5.22 5.29 6.06
N LEU A 88 -5.62 4.53 5.03
CA LEU A 88 -4.70 3.98 4.03
C LEU A 88 -3.95 5.09 3.27
N SER A 89 -4.67 6.14 2.86
CA SER A 89 -4.09 7.27 2.12
C SER A 89 -3.11 8.09 2.96
N ALA A 90 -3.36 8.20 4.27
CA ALA A 90 -2.56 8.95 5.23
C ALA A 90 -1.50 8.09 5.94
N PHE A 91 -1.40 6.79 5.62
CA PHE A 91 -0.52 5.88 6.35
C PHE A 91 0.96 6.23 6.13
N GLU A 92 1.69 6.41 7.21
CA GLU A 92 3.06 6.96 7.20
C GLU A 92 4.15 5.92 6.94
N LYS A 93 3.95 4.67 7.45
CA LYS A 93 4.92 3.59 7.22
C LYS A 93 4.80 3.05 5.80
N PRO A 94 5.85 2.46 5.22
CA PRO A 94 5.78 1.84 3.92
C PRO A 94 4.67 0.78 3.83
N LEU A 95 3.90 0.85 2.75
CA LEU A 95 2.86 -0.11 2.39
C LEU A 95 3.32 -0.91 1.17
N VAL A 96 3.41 -2.22 1.31
CA VAL A 96 3.72 -3.16 0.22
C VAL A 96 2.48 -3.99 -0.06
N ALA A 97 2.17 -4.23 -1.33
CA ALA A 97 1.09 -5.14 -1.71
C ALA A 97 1.64 -6.31 -2.54
N ALA A 98 1.11 -7.52 -2.26
CA ALA A 98 1.34 -8.72 -3.05
C ALA A 98 0.01 -9.20 -3.64
N VAL A 99 -0.12 -9.14 -4.96
CA VAL A 99 -1.38 -9.32 -5.68
C VAL A 99 -1.31 -10.54 -6.59
N ALA A 100 -2.16 -11.53 -6.35
CA ALA A 100 -2.35 -12.69 -7.23
C ALA A 100 -3.84 -12.89 -7.53
N GLY A 101 -4.17 -13.37 -8.71
CA GLY A 101 -5.56 -13.55 -9.14
C GLY A 101 -6.33 -12.24 -9.20
N ASN A 102 -7.61 -12.27 -8.88
CA ASN A 102 -8.50 -11.11 -9.08
C ASN A 102 -8.28 -10.00 -8.04
N ALA A 103 -8.15 -8.76 -8.55
CA ALA A 103 -8.13 -7.50 -7.81
C ALA A 103 -9.19 -6.57 -8.42
N VAL A 104 -10.39 -6.50 -7.82
CA VAL A 104 -11.56 -5.82 -8.42
C VAL A 104 -11.99 -4.63 -7.56
N GLY A 105 -12.34 -3.51 -8.21
CA GLY A 105 -12.81 -2.29 -7.55
C GLY A 105 -11.80 -1.81 -6.51
N ILE A 106 -12.19 -1.81 -5.23
CA ILE A 106 -11.30 -1.45 -4.12
C ILE A 106 -10.02 -2.31 -4.10
N GLY A 107 -10.07 -3.55 -4.58
CA GLY A 107 -8.89 -4.40 -4.69
C GLY A 107 -7.84 -3.83 -5.64
N THR A 108 -8.26 -3.10 -6.67
CA THR A 108 -7.34 -2.36 -7.55
C THR A 108 -7.02 -0.97 -6.99
N THR A 109 -8.03 -0.22 -6.52
CA THR A 109 -7.84 1.19 -6.15
C THR A 109 -7.04 1.36 -4.87
N LEU A 110 -7.10 0.43 -3.90
CA LEU A 110 -6.24 0.47 -2.71
C LEU A 110 -4.75 0.41 -3.05
N LEU A 111 -4.38 -0.20 -4.19
CA LEU A 111 -3.00 -0.31 -4.63
C LEU A 111 -2.39 1.04 -5.02
N LEU A 112 -3.21 2.01 -5.41
CA LEU A 112 -2.78 3.39 -5.69
C LEU A 112 -2.25 4.12 -4.43
N HIS A 113 -2.54 3.58 -3.25
CA HIS A 113 -2.04 4.09 -1.97
C HIS A 113 -0.87 3.28 -1.42
N CYS A 114 -0.54 2.13 -2.02
CA CYS A 114 0.64 1.34 -1.67
C CYS A 114 1.90 1.96 -2.28
N ASP A 115 3.01 1.87 -1.55
CA ASP A 115 4.30 2.42 -2.00
C ASP A 115 5.00 1.45 -2.97
N LEU A 116 4.83 0.13 -2.75
CA LEU A 116 5.32 -0.90 -3.66
C LEU A 116 4.24 -1.95 -3.90
N VAL A 117 4.01 -2.29 -5.16
CA VAL A 117 3.04 -3.30 -5.58
C VAL A 117 3.74 -4.35 -6.44
N TYR A 118 3.67 -5.60 -6.00
CA TYR A 118 4.11 -6.76 -6.74
C TYR A 118 2.91 -7.57 -7.19
N ALA A 119 2.84 -7.91 -8.46
CA ALA A 119 1.77 -8.70 -9.03
C ALA A 119 2.30 -10.04 -9.54
N ALA A 120 1.53 -11.10 -9.36
CA ALA A 120 1.75 -12.34 -10.05
C ALA A 120 1.34 -12.20 -11.53
N ASP A 121 1.90 -13.02 -12.40
CA ASP A 121 1.55 -13.11 -13.82
C ASP A 121 0.09 -13.52 -14.07
N ASN A 122 -0.54 -14.19 -13.07
CA ASN A 122 -1.96 -14.55 -13.08
C ASN A 122 -2.88 -13.46 -12.50
N ALA A 123 -2.36 -12.28 -12.13
CA ALA A 123 -3.17 -11.22 -11.57
C ALA A 123 -4.03 -10.55 -12.64
N LEU A 124 -5.32 -10.36 -12.31
CA LEU A 124 -6.31 -9.66 -13.13
C LEU A 124 -6.91 -8.51 -12.33
N PHE A 125 -6.81 -7.32 -12.88
CA PHE A 125 -7.31 -6.09 -12.30
C PHE A 125 -8.59 -5.65 -12.99
N GLN A 126 -9.48 -4.99 -12.25
CA GLN A 126 -10.70 -4.44 -12.85
C GLN A 126 -11.21 -3.24 -12.06
N LEU A 127 -11.73 -2.22 -12.76
CA LEU A 127 -12.34 -1.02 -12.19
C LEU A 127 -13.80 -0.88 -12.69
N PRO A 128 -14.74 -1.75 -12.27
CA PRO A 128 -16.05 -1.91 -12.90
C PRO A 128 -17.08 -0.90 -12.42
N PHE A 129 -16.68 0.27 -11.92
CA PHE A 129 -17.57 1.25 -11.29
C PHE A 129 -18.75 1.64 -12.18
N VAL A 130 -18.46 2.06 -13.41
CA VAL A 130 -19.50 2.49 -14.38
C VAL A 130 -20.45 1.34 -14.74
N LYS A 131 -19.93 0.10 -14.85
CA LYS A 131 -20.75 -1.10 -15.08
C LYS A 131 -21.72 -1.40 -13.94
N LEU A 132 -21.38 -0.93 -12.73
CA LEU A 132 -22.22 -1.05 -11.53
C LEU A 132 -23.06 0.20 -11.26
N ALA A 133 -23.15 1.14 -12.22
CA ALA A 133 -23.81 2.43 -12.07
C ALA A 133 -23.23 3.27 -10.91
N LEU A 134 -21.91 3.13 -10.65
CA LEU A 134 -21.15 3.84 -9.63
C LEU A 134 -20.08 4.73 -10.27
N CYS A 135 -19.50 5.62 -9.49
CA CYS A 135 -18.31 6.38 -9.84
C CYS A 135 -17.07 5.78 -9.15
N PRO A 136 -15.84 6.10 -9.65
CA PRO A 136 -14.59 5.71 -8.98
C PRO A 136 -14.51 6.17 -7.53
N GLU A 137 -13.78 5.40 -6.70
CA GLU A 137 -13.55 5.68 -5.27
C GLU A 137 -12.04 5.65 -4.95
N ALA A 138 -11.66 5.79 -3.68
CA ALA A 138 -10.26 5.81 -3.22
C ALA A 138 -9.38 6.82 -3.96
N ALA A 139 -9.91 7.96 -4.36
CA ALA A 139 -9.23 8.97 -5.18
C ALA A 139 -8.65 8.43 -6.51
N SER A 140 -9.14 7.29 -7.00
CA SER A 140 -8.62 6.69 -8.25
C SER A 140 -8.88 7.58 -9.47
N SER A 141 -9.93 8.41 -9.48
CA SER A 141 -10.17 9.41 -10.51
C SER A 141 -9.12 10.53 -10.56
N LEU A 142 -8.38 10.74 -9.48
CA LEU A 142 -7.27 11.67 -9.39
C LEU A 142 -5.91 10.97 -9.62
N LEU A 143 -5.70 9.85 -8.94
CA LEU A 143 -4.39 9.19 -8.89
C LEU A 143 -4.06 8.44 -10.19
N LEU A 144 -5.04 7.73 -10.76
CA LEU A 144 -4.78 6.93 -11.96
C LEU A 144 -4.43 7.79 -13.19
N PRO A 145 -5.12 8.91 -13.50
CA PRO A 145 -4.70 9.79 -14.59
C PRO A 145 -3.31 10.41 -14.40
N ARG A 146 -2.90 10.64 -13.14
CA ARG A 146 -1.55 11.14 -12.84
C ARG A 146 -0.46 10.11 -13.10
N LEU A 147 -0.74 8.84 -12.86
CA LEU A 147 0.18 7.72 -13.09
C LEU A 147 0.23 7.31 -14.56
N ALA A 148 -0.94 7.07 -15.16
CA ALA A 148 -1.08 6.43 -16.47
C ALA A 148 -1.33 7.40 -17.64
N GLY A 149 -1.57 8.68 -17.33
CA GLY A 149 -2.09 9.66 -18.29
C GLY A 149 -3.60 9.49 -18.54
N HIS A 150 -4.22 10.55 -19.09
CA HIS A 150 -5.69 10.64 -19.19
C HIS A 150 -6.29 9.50 -20.03
N GLN A 151 -5.73 9.19 -21.20
CA GLN A 151 -6.32 8.22 -22.13
C GLN A 151 -6.33 6.80 -21.55
N ARG A 152 -5.21 6.36 -20.95
CA ARG A 152 -5.14 5.05 -20.31
C ARG A 152 -6.06 4.97 -19.11
N ALA A 153 -6.07 6.00 -18.26
CA ALA A 153 -6.97 6.05 -17.11
C ALA A 153 -8.45 6.04 -17.54
N ALA A 154 -8.81 6.78 -18.61
CA ALA A 154 -10.16 6.80 -19.18
C ALA A 154 -10.57 5.40 -19.69
N GLU A 155 -9.69 4.72 -20.43
CA GLU A 155 -9.92 3.34 -20.88
C GLU A 155 -10.25 2.42 -19.70
N LEU A 156 -9.41 2.42 -18.66
CA LEU A 156 -9.57 1.54 -17.50
C LEU A 156 -10.81 1.88 -16.65
N LEU A 157 -11.10 3.17 -16.44
CA LEU A 157 -12.18 3.62 -15.56
C LEU A 157 -13.53 3.67 -16.27
N LEU A 158 -13.58 4.06 -17.56
CA LEU A 158 -14.86 4.24 -18.28
C LEU A 158 -15.36 2.94 -18.87
N LEU A 159 -14.48 2.10 -19.44
CA LEU A 159 -14.87 0.79 -19.98
C LEU A 159 -15.04 -0.24 -18.86
N GLY A 160 -14.24 -0.16 -17.79
CA GLY A 160 -14.30 -1.07 -16.65
C GLY A 160 -14.07 -2.53 -17.04
N GLU A 161 -13.31 -2.76 -18.13
CA GLU A 161 -12.92 -4.11 -18.55
C GLU A 161 -11.80 -4.67 -17.67
N PRO A 162 -11.71 -6.01 -17.52
CA PRO A 162 -10.56 -6.62 -16.88
C PRO A 162 -9.28 -6.34 -17.69
N PHE A 163 -8.16 -6.19 -16.99
CA PHE A 163 -6.83 -6.03 -17.59
C PHE A 163 -5.80 -6.81 -16.76
N ASP A 164 -4.71 -7.18 -17.42
CA ASP A 164 -3.68 -8.05 -16.87
C ASP A 164 -2.61 -7.28 -16.06
N ALA A 165 -1.69 -8.03 -15.47
CA ALA A 165 -0.60 -7.49 -14.67
C ALA A 165 0.39 -6.67 -15.52
N ALA A 166 0.57 -6.97 -16.80
CA ALA A 166 1.43 -6.22 -17.70
C ALA A 166 0.85 -4.82 -17.95
N THR A 167 -0.44 -4.74 -18.24
CA THR A 167 -1.18 -3.47 -18.38
C THR A 167 -1.15 -2.64 -17.10
N ALA A 168 -1.31 -3.28 -15.94
CA ALA A 168 -1.22 -2.61 -14.63
C ALA A 168 0.19 -2.02 -14.37
N ARG A 169 1.23 -2.74 -14.80
CA ARG A 169 2.61 -2.25 -14.76
C ARG A 169 2.84 -1.07 -15.70
N GLU A 170 2.33 -1.15 -16.93
CA GLU A 170 2.39 -0.04 -17.91
C GLU A 170 1.63 1.19 -17.41
N ALA A 171 0.51 1.00 -16.70
CA ALA A 171 -0.25 2.06 -16.05
C ALA A 171 0.46 2.68 -14.83
N GLY A 172 1.58 2.10 -14.39
CA GLY A 172 2.50 2.69 -13.40
C GLY A 172 2.18 2.38 -11.94
N PHE A 173 1.15 1.60 -11.62
CA PHE A 173 0.82 1.26 -10.22
C PHE A 173 1.28 -0.14 -9.79
N VAL A 174 1.88 -0.94 -10.67
CA VAL A 174 2.56 -2.20 -10.37
C VAL A 174 4.05 -2.05 -10.64
N ASN A 175 4.89 -2.27 -9.64
CA ASN A 175 6.35 -2.16 -9.75
C ASN A 175 6.97 -3.30 -10.53
N ARG A 176 6.47 -4.54 -10.32
CA ARG A 176 7.01 -5.73 -10.97
C ARG A 176 5.94 -6.81 -11.10
N VAL A 177 5.97 -7.49 -12.24
CA VAL A 177 5.24 -8.73 -12.49
C VAL A 177 6.21 -9.89 -12.37
N VAL A 178 5.84 -10.94 -11.64
CA VAL A 178 6.65 -12.14 -11.39
C VAL A 178 5.79 -13.39 -11.52
N ALA A 179 6.41 -14.56 -11.64
CA ALA A 179 5.69 -15.83 -11.58
C ALA A 179 4.95 -15.97 -10.24
N ALA A 180 3.77 -16.61 -10.26
CA ALA A 180 2.89 -16.67 -9.09
C ALA A 180 3.56 -17.31 -7.85
N ASP A 181 4.42 -18.30 -8.06
CA ASP A 181 5.21 -18.97 -7.02
C ASP A 181 6.32 -18.08 -6.43
N GLN A 182 6.76 -17.04 -7.14
CA GLN A 182 7.81 -16.11 -6.71
C GLN A 182 7.24 -14.84 -6.05
N LEU A 183 5.91 -14.62 -6.09
CA LEU A 183 5.29 -13.38 -5.65
C LEU A 183 5.60 -13.05 -4.19
N MET A 184 5.35 -13.99 -3.28
CA MET A 184 5.53 -13.75 -1.86
C MET A 184 6.99 -13.53 -1.48
N ASP A 185 7.90 -14.30 -2.04
CA ASP A 185 9.33 -14.13 -1.80
C ASP A 185 9.83 -12.76 -2.29
N THR A 186 9.34 -12.31 -3.46
CA THR A 186 9.67 -10.99 -4.01
C THR A 186 9.14 -9.86 -3.13
N ALA A 187 7.87 -9.93 -2.71
CA ALA A 187 7.27 -8.91 -1.86
C ALA A 187 7.91 -8.86 -0.47
N LEU A 188 8.16 -10.01 0.15
CA LEU A 188 8.84 -10.10 1.44
C LEU A 188 10.29 -9.62 1.36
N ALA A 189 11.02 -9.93 0.29
CA ALA A 189 12.38 -9.43 0.10
C ALA A 189 12.42 -7.89 0.02
N ALA A 190 11.44 -7.28 -0.66
CA ALA A 190 11.31 -5.82 -0.70
C ALA A 190 10.91 -5.24 0.67
N ALA A 191 9.95 -5.87 1.36
CA ALA A 191 9.55 -5.45 2.69
C ALA A 191 10.71 -5.52 3.71
N ARG A 192 11.53 -6.59 3.67
CA ARG A 192 12.74 -6.70 4.51
C ARG A 192 13.76 -5.61 4.20
N LYS A 193 13.97 -5.28 2.92
CA LYS A 193 14.85 -4.16 2.54
C LYS A 193 14.36 -2.84 3.12
N LEU A 194 13.06 -2.55 3.03
CA LEU A 194 12.47 -1.34 3.63
C LEU A 194 12.58 -1.38 5.17
N ALA A 195 12.31 -2.51 5.81
CA ALA A 195 12.38 -2.66 7.25
C ALA A 195 13.80 -2.42 7.81
N ALA A 196 14.83 -2.69 7.02
CA ALA A 196 16.24 -2.45 7.39
C ALA A 196 16.66 -0.98 7.28
N LEU A 197 15.88 -0.12 6.61
CA LEU A 197 16.21 1.29 6.43
C LEU A 197 15.76 2.15 7.63
N PRO A 198 16.35 3.34 7.84
CA PRO A 198 15.94 4.28 8.90
C PRO A 198 14.48 4.70 8.74
N ALA A 199 13.64 4.44 9.76
CA ALA A 199 12.20 4.71 9.71
C ALA A 199 11.87 6.17 9.45
N GLN A 200 12.59 7.07 10.13
CA GLN A 200 12.36 8.51 9.98
C GLN A 200 12.62 8.97 8.54
N SER A 201 13.70 8.50 7.92
CA SER A 201 14.01 8.82 6.53
C SER A 201 12.94 8.30 5.57
N LEU A 202 12.45 7.06 5.79
CA LEU A 202 11.36 6.51 4.98
C LEU A 202 10.07 7.31 5.13
N ALA A 203 9.68 7.65 6.36
CA ALA A 203 8.47 8.42 6.63
C ALA A 203 8.52 9.82 6.00
N VAL A 204 9.64 10.54 6.15
CA VAL A 204 9.84 11.85 5.54
C VAL A 204 9.82 11.75 4.02
N THR A 205 10.54 10.80 3.43
CA THR A 205 10.56 10.61 1.97
C THR A 205 9.15 10.34 1.44
N LYS A 206 8.40 9.43 2.08
CA LYS A 206 7.02 9.14 1.70
C LYS A 206 6.11 10.38 1.82
N ALA A 207 6.23 11.14 2.90
CA ALA A 207 5.47 12.36 3.09
C ALA A 207 5.76 13.40 2.00
N LEU A 208 7.03 13.60 1.65
CA LEU A 208 7.44 14.52 0.57
C LEU A 208 6.91 14.09 -0.80
N MET A 209 6.93 12.79 -1.11
CA MET A 209 6.38 12.25 -2.36
C MET A 209 4.86 12.43 -2.47
N LYS A 210 4.13 12.51 -1.35
CA LYS A 210 2.67 12.71 -1.31
C LYS A 210 2.25 14.19 -1.30
N ARG A 211 3.19 15.14 -1.37
CA ARG A 211 2.88 16.57 -1.47
C ARG A 211 2.16 16.90 -2.77
N PRO A 212 1.34 17.96 -2.79
CA PRO A 212 0.69 18.42 -4.01
C PRO A 212 1.71 18.67 -5.13
N PRO A 213 1.44 18.27 -6.37
CA PRO A 213 2.38 18.41 -7.49
C PRO A 213 2.48 19.83 -8.05
N GLU A 214 1.58 20.73 -7.64
CA GLU A 214 1.51 22.11 -8.14
C GLU A 214 2.61 23.04 -7.59
N ARG A 215 3.36 22.57 -6.56
CA ARG A 215 4.51 23.31 -6.03
C ARG A 215 5.67 23.37 -7.03
N SER A 216 6.39 24.48 -7.04
CA SER A 216 7.59 24.63 -7.86
C SER A 216 8.74 23.75 -7.37
N ALA A 217 9.75 23.53 -8.23
CA ALA A 217 10.95 22.80 -7.83
C ALA A 217 11.71 23.53 -6.70
N ILE A 218 11.69 24.87 -6.68
CA ILE A 218 12.34 25.67 -5.63
C ILE A 218 11.65 25.42 -4.28
N GLU A 219 10.32 25.53 -4.22
CA GLU A 219 9.55 25.25 -3.00
C GLU A 219 9.75 23.81 -2.50
N ALA A 220 9.87 22.84 -3.42
CA ALA A 220 10.17 21.46 -3.06
C ALA A 220 11.57 21.34 -2.46
N MET A 221 12.60 21.93 -3.08
CA MET A 221 13.98 21.92 -2.57
C MET A 221 14.10 22.63 -1.22
N ASP A 222 13.42 23.76 -1.03
CA ASP A 222 13.44 24.48 0.25
C ASP A 222 12.84 23.65 1.38
N GLU A 223 11.75 22.94 1.13
CA GLU A 223 11.16 22.00 2.11
C GLU A 223 12.09 20.80 2.36
N GLU A 224 12.64 20.19 1.31
CA GLU A 224 13.55 19.05 1.40
C GLU A 224 14.81 19.37 2.22
N VAL A 225 15.40 20.55 2.04
CA VAL A 225 16.61 20.99 2.77
C VAL A 225 16.38 21.02 4.28
N ILE A 226 15.20 21.40 4.75
CA ILE A 226 14.87 21.40 6.18
C ILE A 226 14.98 19.99 6.74
N TYR A 227 14.26 19.03 6.13
CA TYR A 227 14.30 17.64 6.56
C TYR A 227 15.66 16.98 6.36
N PHE A 228 16.34 17.27 5.24
CA PHE A 228 17.66 16.75 4.94
C PHE A 228 18.68 17.15 6.01
N SER A 229 18.67 18.41 6.42
CA SER A 229 19.56 18.95 7.45
C SER A 229 19.33 18.25 8.80
N ASP A 230 18.09 18.06 9.19
CA ASP A 230 17.74 17.37 10.43
C ASP A 230 18.19 15.90 10.39
N LEU A 231 17.95 15.23 9.26
CA LEU A 231 18.31 13.80 9.08
C LEU A 231 19.82 13.59 9.03
N VAL A 232 20.61 14.49 8.43
CA VAL A 232 22.08 14.43 8.43
C VAL A 232 22.63 14.52 9.86
N ALA A 233 22.01 15.31 10.72
CA ALA A 233 22.41 15.44 12.12
C ALA A 233 21.99 14.25 13.00
N ALA A 234 21.06 13.41 12.53
CA ALA A 234 20.49 12.32 13.29
C ALA A 234 21.50 11.19 13.57
N PRO A 235 21.35 10.46 14.71
CA PRO A 235 22.26 9.36 15.07
C PRO A 235 22.32 8.25 14.01
N ALA A 236 21.21 7.95 13.35
CA ALA A 236 21.15 6.94 12.30
C ALA A 236 22.04 7.27 11.10
N ALA A 237 22.01 8.53 10.63
CA ALA A 237 22.86 8.98 9.52
C ALA A 237 24.33 8.93 9.91
N LYS A 238 24.67 9.40 11.12
CA LYS A 238 26.06 9.35 11.63
C LYS A 238 26.60 7.93 11.70
N GLU A 239 25.80 6.98 12.17
CA GLU A 239 26.20 5.56 12.19
C GLU A 239 26.44 5.02 10.78
N ILE A 240 25.52 5.30 9.84
CA ILE A 240 25.66 4.85 8.44
C ILE A 240 26.92 5.45 7.80
N PHE A 241 27.19 6.74 8.01
CA PHE A 241 28.40 7.41 7.48
C PHE A 241 29.68 6.80 8.08
N SER A 242 29.73 6.59 9.40
CA SER A 242 30.86 5.97 10.06
C SER A 242 31.09 4.55 9.55
N ALA A 243 30.04 3.74 9.48
CA ALA A 243 30.13 2.38 8.98
C ALA A 243 30.61 2.32 7.52
N PHE A 244 30.13 3.23 6.67
CA PHE A 244 30.59 3.34 5.28
C PHE A 244 32.09 3.67 5.19
N LEU A 245 32.56 4.67 5.94
CA LEU A 245 33.98 5.06 5.98
C LEU A 245 34.86 3.96 6.54
N GLU A 246 34.38 3.22 7.55
CA GLU A 246 35.08 2.12 8.21
C GLU A 246 34.96 0.79 7.46
N LYS A 247 34.19 0.75 6.33
CA LYS A 247 33.93 -0.45 5.51
C LYS A 247 33.34 -1.63 6.32
N ARG A 248 32.46 -1.32 7.29
CA ARG A 248 31.73 -2.29 8.10
C ARG A 248 30.23 -2.19 7.86
N GLN A 249 29.50 -3.17 8.36
CA GLN A 249 28.03 -3.07 8.41
C GLN A 249 27.60 -2.07 9.49
N PRO A 250 26.59 -1.24 9.22
CA PRO A 250 26.00 -0.35 10.23
C PRO A 250 25.35 -1.16 11.38
N ASP A 251 25.41 -0.61 12.60
CA ASP A 251 24.75 -1.19 13.76
C ASP A 251 23.22 -0.96 13.71
N PRO A 252 22.40 -2.02 13.58
CA PRO A 252 20.95 -1.88 13.52
C PRO A 252 20.35 -1.20 14.76
N GLY A 253 20.93 -1.40 15.94
CA GLY A 253 20.49 -0.77 17.18
C GLY A 253 20.60 0.74 17.13
N LYS A 254 21.65 1.27 16.52
CA LYS A 254 21.85 2.72 16.34
C LYS A 254 21.01 3.31 15.22
N ILE A 255 20.67 2.52 14.18
CA ILE A 255 19.80 2.94 13.08
C ILE A 255 18.34 3.05 13.54
N HIS A 256 17.89 2.07 14.33
CA HIS A 256 16.48 1.96 14.71
C HIS A 256 16.15 2.59 16.06
N GLY A 257 17.17 3.02 16.80
CA GLY A 257 17.05 3.54 18.16
C GLY A 257 16.70 2.40 19.13
N ASN A 258 17.67 1.92 19.90
CA ASN A 258 17.35 1.12 21.08
C ASN A 258 16.54 2.02 22.05
N LYS A 259 15.24 1.85 22.09
CA LYS A 259 14.49 2.18 23.31
C LYS A 259 14.52 0.93 24.17
N THR A 260 15.51 0.89 25.10
CA THR A 260 15.38 0.13 26.34
C THR A 260 14.09 0.50 27.06
#